data_43cca8dedf5c57519c731bcdb6fcf0b1
#
_entry.id   43cca8dedf5c57519c731bcdb6fcf0b1
#
_cell.length_a   1.000
_cell.length_b   1.000
_cell.length_c   1.000
_cell.angle_alpha   90.00
_cell.angle_beta   90.00
_cell.angle_gamma   90.00
#
_symmetry.space_group_name_H-M   'P 1'
#
loop_
_entity.id
_entity.type
_entity.pdbx_description
1 polymer ?
#
loop_
_entity_poly.entity_id
_entity_poly.type
_entity_poly.pdbx_seq_one_letter_code
_entity_poly.pdbx_strand_id
1 'polypeptide(L)'
;MEKEYVEKQGKQRLKIIVMKLTKQARRLRIKKRIRKVLFGTSSIPRLTVFRSNKEIYASIINDDLNQTICATSSLVKSFKNNGNKIKQSEEVGKNIAKLALSKGIKQCCFDRNGYLYHGRVKSLAESARKEGLKF
;
A
#
# COMPACT_ATOMS: atom_id res chain seq x y z
N MET A 1 -41.55 17.52 -20.21
CA MET A 1 -40.76 16.64 -21.10
C MET A 1 -39.27 16.79 -20.91
N GLU A 2 -38.68 17.97 -20.97
CA GLU A 2 -37.23 18.17 -20.80
C GLU A 2 -36.71 17.76 -19.43
N LYS A 3 -37.43 18.04 -18.34
CA LYS A 3 -37.04 17.66 -16.97
C LYS A 3 -36.95 16.14 -16.77
N GLU A 4 -37.89 15.36 -17.32
CA GLU A 4 -37.87 13.90 -17.24
C GLU A 4 -36.70 13.28 -18.07
N TYR A 5 -36.42 13.89 -19.20
CA TYR A 5 -35.29 13.45 -20.04
C TYR A 5 -33.95 13.67 -19.38
N VAL A 6 -33.75 14.82 -18.73
CA VAL A 6 -32.51 15.16 -17.99
C VAL A 6 -32.36 14.26 -16.74
N GLU A 7 -33.44 13.96 -16.02
CA GLU A 7 -33.39 13.03 -14.86
C GLU A 7 -33.02 11.61 -15.29
N LYS A 8 -33.60 11.12 -16.40
CA LYS A 8 -33.25 9.79 -16.92
C LYS A 8 -31.79 9.72 -17.37
N GLN A 9 -31.27 10.76 -17.98
CA GLN A 9 -29.87 10.87 -18.38
C GLN A 9 -28.93 10.93 -17.18
N GLY A 10 -29.28 11.66 -16.13
CA GLY A 10 -28.53 11.75 -14.88
C GLY A 10 -28.46 10.41 -14.17
N LYS A 11 -29.58 9.72 -14.07
CA LYS A 11 -29.62 8.37 -13.46
C LYS A 11 -28.83 7.33 -14.26
N GLN A 12 -28.88 7.40 -15.59
CA GLN A 12 -28.07 6.54 -16.46
C GLN A 12 -26.58 6.81 -16.34
N ARG A 13 -26.17 8.09 -16.29
CA ARG A 13 -24.74 8.45 -16.09
C ARG A 13 -24.21 7.94 -14.75
N LEU A 14 -24.98 8.10 -13.65
CA LEU A 14 -24.62 7.56 -12.34
C LEU A 14 -24.52 6.04 -12.36
N LYS A 15 -25.45 5.36 -13.02
CA LYS A 15 -25.45 3.91 -13.15
C LYS A 15 -24.25 3.40 -13.95
N ILE A 16 -23.89 4.09 -15.04
CA ILE A 16 -22.72 3.76 -15.87
C ILE A 16 -21.42 3.98 -15.07
N ILE A 17 -21.32 5.05 -14.28
CA ILE A 17 -20.17 5.32 -13.41
C ILE A 17 -20.03 4.22 -12.36
N VAL A 18 -21.11 3.83 -11.71
CA VAL A 18 -21.09 2.75 -10.70
C VAL A 18 -20.74 1.39 -11.32
N MET A 19 -21.25 1.09 -12.51
CA MET A 19 -20.96 -0.17 -13.21
C MET A 19 -19.52 -0.27 -13.74
N LYS A 20 -18.87 0.86 -14.03
CA LYS A 20 -17.49 0.90 -14.54
C LYS A 20 -16.42 0.89 -13.44
N LEU A 21 -16.78 0.93 -12.16
CA LEU A 21 -15.83 0.88 -11.06
C LEU A 21 -15.31 -0.54 -10.86
N THR A 22 -14.18 -0.84 -11.47
CA THR A 22 -13.43 -2.07 -11.26
C THR A 22 -12.80 -2.07 -9.85
N LYS A 23 -12.32 -3.24 -9.41
CA LYS A 23 -11.54 -3.35 -8.16
C LYS A 23 -10.33 -2.42 -8.17
N GLN A 24 -9.65 -2.30 -9.31
CA GLN A 24 -8.51 -1.41 -9.50
C GLN A 24 -8.91 0.07 -9.36
N ALA A 25 -10.03 0.48 -9.94
CA ALA A 25 -10.53 1.85 -9.83
C ALA A 25 -10.93 2.20 -8.39
N ARG A 26 -11.55 1.28 -7.66
CA ARG A 26 -11.88 1.44 -6.24
C ARG A 26 -10.62 1.61 -5.40
N ARG A 27 -9.62 0.77 -5.62
CA ARG A 27 -8.33 0.85 -4.93
C ARG A 27 -7.64 2.19 -5.19
N LEU A 28 -7.65 2.67 -6.42
CA LEU A 28 -7.07 3.96 -6.79
C LEU A 28 -7.75 5.13 -6.06
N ARG A 29 -9.06 5.09 -5.91
CA ARG A 29 -9.82 6.09 -5.13
C ARG A 29 -9.41 6.10 -3.66
N ILE A 30 -9.30 4.92 -3.05
CA ILE A 30 -8.88 4.77 -1.65
C ILE A 30 -7.44 5.25 -1.49
N LYS A 31 -6.55 4.87 -2.40
CA LYS A 31 -5.15 5.32 -2.44
C LYS A 31 -5.04 6.85 -2.49
N LYS A 32 -5.77 7.50 -3.37
CA LYS A 32 -5.79 8.98 -3.47
C LYS A 32 -6.28 9.63 -2.18
N ARG A 33 -7.29 9.06 -1.54
CA ARG A 33 -7.84 9.56 -0.27
C ARG A 33 -6.82 9.45 0.86
N ILE A 34 -6.12 8.33 0.95
CA ILE A 34 -5.04 8.10 1.91
C ILE A 34 -3.90 9.08 1.68
N ARG A 35 -3.50 9.28 0.43
CA ARG A 35 -2.38 10.17 0.05
C ARG A 35 -2.65 11.65 0.31
N LYS A 36 -3.89 12.07 0.48
CA LYS A 36 -4.22 13.43 0.91
C LYS A 36 -3.79 13.72 2.35
N VAL A 37 -3.74 12.69 3.19
CA VAL A 37 -3.44 12.79 4.63
C VAL A 37 -2.02 12.32 4.94
N LEU A 38 -1.54 11.28 4.24
CA LEU A 38 -0.21 10.70 4.47
C LEU A 38 0.84 11.31 3.56
N PHE A 39 1.90 11.81 4.18
CA PHE A 39 3.06 12.36 3.49
C PHE A 39 4.34 11.91 4.22
N GLY A 40 5.26 11.28 3.51
CA GLY A 40 6.53 10.81 4.06
C GLY A 40 7.57 11.91 4.10
N THR A 41 8.04 12.26 5.28
CA THR A 41 9.14 13.22 5.48
C THR A 41 10.47 12.50 5.62
N SER A 42 11.58 13.22 5.68
CA SER A 42 12.90 12.62 5.92
C SER A 42 13.01 11.98 7.30
N SER A 43 12.33 12.51 8.31
CA SER A 43 12.30 11.98 9.69
C SER A 43 11.29 10.87 9.87
N ILE A 44 10.13 10.96 9.23
CA ILE A 44 9.04 9.98 9.27
C ILE A 44 8.66 9.64 7.83
N PRO A 45 9.43 8.79 7.14
CA PRO A 45 9.14 8.43 5.76
C PRO A 45 7.91 7.54 5.64
N ARG A 46 7.43 7.38 4.43
CA ARG A 46 6.23 6.60 4.12
C ARG A 46 6.58 5.17 3.73
N LEU A 47 6.09 4.20 4.51
CA LEU A 47 6.17 2.77 4.18
C LEU A 47 4.96 2.41 3.33
N THR A 48 5.18 2.06 2.07
CA THR A 48 4.13 1.64 1.15
C THR A 48 4.30 0.18 0.75
N VAL A 49 3.19 -0.49 0.47
CA VAL A 49 3.16 -1.88 0.02
C VAL A 49 2.52 -1.99 -1.36
N PHE A 50 2.99 -2.97 -2.11
CA PHE A 50 2.37 -3.40 -3.36
C PHE A 50 2.30 -4.91 -3.38
N ARG A 51 1.15 -5.48 -3.70
CA ARG A 51 0.99 -6.93 -3.83
C ARG A 51 0.54 -7.30 -5.24
N SER A 52 1.17 -8.32 -5.78
CA SER A 52 0.70 -9.04 -6.97
C SER A 52 0.11 -10.39 -6.54
N ASN A 53 -0.34 -11.18 -7.50
CA ASN A 53 -0.87 -12.51 -7.21
C ASN A 53 0.17 -13.44 -6.56
N LYS A 54 1.44 -13.33 -6.96
CA LYS A 54 2.52 -14.21 -6.50
C LYS A 54 3.48 -13.56 -5.51
N GLU A 55 3.64 -12.25 -5.58
CA GLU A 55 4.70 -11.53 -4.87
C GLU A 55 4.17 -10.36 -4.06
N ILE A 56 4.97 -9.89 -3.11
CA ILE A 56 4.67 -8.69 -2.32
C ILE A 56 5.93 -7.82 -2.23
N TYR A 57 5.74 -6.50 -2.26
CA TYR A 57 6.79 -5.49 -2.29
C TYR A 57 6.56 -4.48 -1.18
N ALA A 58 7.63 -4.02 -0.55
CA ALA A 58 7.60 -2.95 0.43
C ALA A 58 8.67 -1.91 0.09
N SER A 59 8.32 -0.63 0.21
CA SER A 59 9.23 0.48 -0.05
C SER A 59 9.08 1.55 1.02
N ILE A 60 10.18 2.18 1.40
CA ILE A 60 10.18 3.34 2.29
C ILE A 60 10.59 4.55 1.46
N ILE A 61 9.71 5.54 1.41
CA ILE A 61 9.80 6.68 0.50
C ILE A 61 9.84 7.99 1.28
N ASN A 62 10.78 8.86 0.90
CA ASN A 62 10.82 10.25 1.31
C ASN A 62 10.11 11.08 0.23
N ASP A 63 8.89 11.56 0.53
CA ASP A 63 8.09 12.33 -0.41
C ASP A 63 8.60 13.78 -0.60
N ASP A 64 9.36 14.33 0.36
CA ASP A 64 9.98 15.64 0.22
C ASP A 64 11.00 15.69 -0.93
N LEU A 65 11.76 14.60 -1.09
CA LEU A 65 12.78 14.47 -2.11
C LEU A 65 12.37 13.57 -3.27
N ASN A 66 11.15 13.02 -3.26
CA ASN A 66 10.67 12.01 -4.19
C ASN A 66 11.68 10.85 -4.37
N GLN A 67 12.24 10.38 -3.26
CA GLN A 67 13.29 9.38 -3.24
C GLN A 67 12.86 8.15 -2.46
N THR A 68 13.09 6.96 -3.04
CA THR A 68 12.95 5.69 -2.33
C THR A 68 14.21 5.45 -1.50
N ILE A 69 14.06 5.42 -0.18
CA ILE A 69 15.18 5.25 0.75
C ILE A 69 15.64 3.80 0.75
N CYS A 70 14.71 2.87 0.88
CA CYS A 70 14.98 1.44 0.79
C CYS A 70 13.74 0.70 0.30
N ALA A 71 13.97 -0.46 -0.28
CA ALA A 71 12.90 -1.32 -0.80
C ALA A 71 13.32 -2.78 -0.68
N THR A 72 12.33 -3.65 -0.52
CA THR A 72 12.51 -5.10 -0.57
C THR A 72 11.28 -5.77 -1.14
N SER A 73 11.42 -7.02 -1.54
CA SER A 73 10.32 -7.79 -2.08
C SER A 73 10.55 -9.27 -1.86
N SER A 74 9.51 -10.07 -2.09
CA SER A 74 9.61 -11.53 -2.10
C SER A 74 10.38 -12.10 -3.31
N LEU A 75 10.71 -11.25 -4.31
CA LEU A 75 11.53 -11.64 -5.47
C LEU A 75 13.04 -11.65 -5.20
N VAL A 76 13.50 -11.17 -4.04
CA VAL A 76 14.92 -11.15 -3.70
C VAL A 76 15.48 -12.56 -3.64
N LYS A 77 16.66 -12.80 -4.25
CA LYS A 77 17.28 -14.14 -4.36
C LYS A 77 17.54 -14.82 -3.01
N SER A 78 17.80 -14.05 -1.97
CA SER A 78 17.97 -14.56 -0.61
C SER A 78 16.66 -14.92 0.10
N PHE A 79 15.53 -14.65 -0.54
CA PHE A 79 14.21 -14.89 0.03
C PHE A 79 13.86 -16.38 -0.08
N LYS A 80 13.58 -17.00 1.07
CA LYS A 80 13.09 -18.37 1.11
C LYS A 80 11.57 -18.37 1.00
N ASN A 81 11.07 -18.79 -0.16
CA ASN A 81 9.63 -18.92 -0.39
C ASN A 81 9.12 -20.21 0.28
N ASN A 82 8.40 -20.06 1.39
CA ASN A 82 7.81 -21.18 2.13
C ASN A 82 6.43 -21.59 1.60
N GLY A 83 6.03 -21.12 0.41
CA GLY A 83 4.78 -21.49 -0.26
C GLY A 83 3.52 -20.83 0.32
N ASN A 84 3.59 -20.21 1.50
CA ASN A 84 2.46 -19.52 2.14
C ASN A 84 2.60 -18.01 1.95
N LYS A 85 1.57 -17.37 1.39
CA LYS A 85 1.56 -15.93 1.11
C LYS A 85 1.64 -15.07 2.38
N ILE A 86 1.06 -15.53 3.49
CA ILE A 86 1.12 -14.84 4.80
C ILE A 86 2.56 -14.87 5.34
N LYS A 87 3.21 -16.02 5.33
CA LYS A 87 4.62 -16.14 5.76
C LYS A 87 5.55 -15.32 4.85
N GLN A 88 5.29 -15.31 3.56
CA GLN A 88 6.01 -14.49 2.59
C GLN A 88 5.93 -13.00 2.98
N SER A 89 4.73 -12.51 3.33
CA SER A 89 4.50 -11.13 3.77
C SER A 89 5.20 -10.81 5.08
N GLU A 90 5.22 -11.73 6.03
CA GLU A 90 5.94 -11.60 7.30
C GLU A 90 7.45 -11.45 7.07
N GLU A 91 8.03 -12.23 6.19
CA GLU A 91 9.46 -12.14 5.84
C GLU A 91 9.80 -10.81 5.17
N VAL A 92 8.97 -10.35 4.25
CA VAL A 92 9.15 -9.04 3.61
C VAL A 92 9.05 -7.91 4.64
N GLY A 93 8.10 -7.99 5.57
CA GLY A 93 7.96 -7.04 6.67
C GLY A 93 9.19 -6.99 7.58
N LYS A 94 9.75 -8.13 7.95
CA LYS A 94 11.00 -8.21 8.70
C LYS A 94 12.15 -7.56 7.93
N ASN A 95 12.28 -7.88 6.66
CA ASN A 95 13.39 -7.40 5.83
C ASN A 95 13.33 -5.89 5.65
N ILE A 96 12.16 -5.31 5.37
CA ILE A 96 12.02 -3.87 5.23
C ILE A 96 12.31 -3.13 6.54
N ALA A 97 11.88 -3.67 7.67
CA ALA A 97 12.16 -3.11 8.98
C ALA A 97 13.66 -3.13 9.30
N LYS A 98 14.34 -4.22 9.02
CA LYS A 98 15.81 -4.35 9.20
C LYS A 98 16.55 -3.34 8.33
N LEU A 99 16.17 -3.19 7.06
CA LEU A 99 16.77 -2.22 6.15
C LEU A 99 16.55 -0.78 6.64
N ALA A 100 15.36 -0.46 7.10
CA ALA A 100 15.04 0.86 7.64
C ALA A 100 15.86 1.19 8.89
N LEU A 101 15.92 0.26 9.84
CA LEU A 101 16.68 0.43 11.08
C LEU A 101 18.19 0.56 10.80
N SER A 102 18.72 -0.17 9.82
CA SER A 102 20.13 -0.05 9.40
C SER A 102 20.47 1.32 8.82
N LYS A 103 19.49 2.02 8.26
CA LYS A 103 19.61 3.38 7.73
C LYS A 103 19.24 4.47 8.74
N GLY A 104 19.01 4.09 10.00
CA GLY A 104 18.65 5.03 11.05
C GLY A 104 17.19 5.46 11.08
N ILE A 105 16.33 4.84 10.30
CA ILE A 105 14.89 5.12 10.31
C ILE A 105 14.22 4.29 11.38
N LYS A 106 13.72 4.93 12.42
CA LYS A 106 13.05 4.28 13.56
C LYS A 106 11.53 4.35 13.48
N GLN A 107 11.01 5.35 12.77
CA GLN A 107 9.59 5.66 12.67
C GLN A 107 9.21 5.95 11.23
N CYS A 108 8.02 5.48 10.83
CA CYS A 108 7.46 5.76 9.52
C CYS A 108 5.94 5.89 9.61
N CYS A 109 5.29 6.37 8.55
CA CYS A 109 3.85 6.29 8.39
C CYS A 109 3.52 5.16 7.41
N PHE A 110 2.47 4.40 7.73
CA PHE A 110 2.08 3.25 6.92
C PHE A 110 1.05 3.64 5.87
N ASP A 111 1.39 3.41 4.60
CA ASP A 111 0.50 3.59 3.45
C ASP A 111 0.10 2.22 2.91
N ARG A 112 -1.13 1.81 3.17
CA ARG A 112 -1.68 0.54 2.67
C ARG A 112 -1.93 0.52 1.16
N ASN A 113 -1.64 1.59 0.44
CA ASN A 113 -1.72 1.70 -1.01
C ASN A 113 -3.10 1.34 -1.60
N GLY A 114 -4.16 1.65 -0.87
CA GLY A 114 -5.55 1.37 -1.27
C GLY A 114 -6.02 -0.07 -1.04
N TYR A 115 -5.15 -0.97 -0.59
CA TYR A 115 -5.55 -2.32 -0.17
C TYR A 115 -6.28 -2.30 1.16
N LEU A 116 -7.10 -3.31 1.44
CA LEU A 116 -7.65 -3.52 2.77
C LEU A 116 -6.52 -3.87 3.76
N TYR A 117 -6.60 -3.32 4.97
CA TYR A 117 -5.69 -3.67 6.07
C TYR A 117 -6.09 -5.05 6.63
N HIS A 118 -5.79 -6.09 5.87
CA HIS A 118 -6.16 -7.46 6.16
C HIS A 118 -5.21 -8.44 5.45
N GLY A 119 -5.09 -9.65 5.98
CA GLY A 119 -4.31 -10.73 5.37
C GLY A 119 -2.84 -10.36 5.16
N ARG A 120 -2.37 -10.39 3.93
CA ARG A 120 -0.96 -10.15 3.55
C ARG A 120 -0.47 -8.76 3.96
N VAL A 121 -1.25 -7.72 3.76
CA VAL A 121 -0.88 -6.33 4.11
C VAL A 121 -0.74 -6.17 5.62
N LYS A 122 -1.70 -6.69 6.37
CA LYS A 122 -1.68 -6.70 7.84
C LYS A 122 -0.50 -7.50 8.39
N SER A 123 -0.21 -8.67 7.83
CA SER A 123 0.91 -9.52 8.24
C SER A 123 2.26 -8.83 8.03
N LEU A 124 2.44 -8.14 6.91
CA LEU A 124 3.63 -7.35 6.64
C LEU A 124 3.80 -6.22 7.66
N ALA A 125 2.73 -5.47 7.93
CA ALA A 125 2.77 -4.35 8.87
C ALA A 125 3.07 -4.81 10.29
N GLU A 126 2.41 -5.86 10.77
CA GLU A 126 2.64 -6.42 12.11
C GLU A 126 4.06 -6.97 12.26
N SER A 127 4.57 -7.64 11.24
CA SER A 127 5.94 -8.17 11.22
C SER A 127 6.99 -7.06 11.28
N ALA A 128 6.79 -5.97 10.55
CA ALA A 128 7.65 -4.80 10.59
C ALA A 128 7.65 -4.14 11.99
N ARG A 129 6.49 -4.07 12.63
CA ARG A 129 6.36 -3.56 14.01
C ARG A 129 7.10 -4.43 15.02
N LYS A 130 7.03 -5.75 14.87
CA LYS A 130 7.74 -6.71 15.76
C LYS A 130 9.26 -6.55 15.66
N GLU A 131 9.79 -6.19 14.51
CA GLU A 131 11.23 -5.94 14.32
C GLU A 131 11.70 -4.61 14.92
N GLY A 132 10.80 -3.75 15.36
CA GLY A 132 11.12 -2.51 16.05
C GLY A 132 10.79 -1.23 15.28
N LEU A 133 10.22 -1.31 14.10
CA LEU A 133 9.77 -0.15 13.34
C LEU A 133 8.48 0.40 13.96
N LYS A 134 8.43 1.70 14.21
CA LYS A 134 7.28 2.36 14.84
C LYS A 134 6.36 3.01 13.81
N PHE A 135 5.11 2.63 13.82
CA PHE A 135 4.05 3.28 13.05
C PHE A 135 2.66 2.87 13.51
#